data_ee1992787de7d22c38939f5aaeed2485
#
_entry.id   ee1992787de7d22c38939f5aaeed2485
#
_cell.length_a   1.000
_cell.length_b   1.000
_cell.length_c   1.000
_cell.angle_alpha   90.00
_cell.angle_beta   90.00
_cell.angle_gamma   90.00
#
_symmetry.space_group_name_H-M   'P 1'
#
loop_
_entity.id
_entity.type
_entity.pdbx_description
1 polymer ?
#
loop_
_entity_poly.entity_id
_entity_poly.type
_entity_poly.pdbx_seq_one_letter_code
_entity_poly.pdbx_strand_id
1 'polypeptide(L)' 'MEDIGENKKRSHLVVLYIGSGIATIRYPLYVPPTSDEIMEAQNFAKKELNLAETPVAVNWLPLAD' A
#
# COMPACT_ATOMS: atom_id res chain seq x y z
N MET A 1 11.33 -11.79 -22.24
CA MET A 1 10.85 -11.60 -21.92
C MET A 1 10.34 -11.53 -21.23
N GLU A 2 10.37 -11.51 -21.04
CA GLU A 2 9.89 -11.29 -20.49
C GLU A 2 9.40 -11.11 -19.66
N ASP A 3 9.17 -11.41 -19.41
CA ASP A 3 8.53 -11.17 -18.68
C ASP A 3 8.29 -10.41 -17.89
N ILE A 4 8.08 -10.71 -17.73
CA ILE A 4 8.04 -9.39 -17.22
C ILE A 4 6.77 -9.04 -16.52
N GLY A 5 5.82 -9.90 -16.59
CA GLY A 5 4.59 -9.73 -15.86
C GLY A 5 4.83 -9.57 -14.36
N GLU A 6 5.90 -10.16 -13.88
CA GLU A 6 6.20 -10.09 -12.45
C GLU A 6 6.57 -8.70 -12.00
N ASN A 7 6.87 -7.79 -12.92
CA ASN A 7 7.23 -6.42 -12.56
C ASN A 7 6.07 -5.46 -12.60
N LYS A 8 4.90 -5.99 -12.86
CA LYS A 8 3.71 -5.13 -12.92
C LYS A 8 3.15 -4.91 -11.53
N LYS A 9 2.76 -3.67 -11.28
CA LYS A 9 2.07 -3.34 -10.06
C LYS A 9 0.60 -3.68 -10.20
N ARG A 10 0.01 -4.11 -9.11
CA ARG A 10 -1.42 -4.39 -9.05
C ARG A 10 -2.05 -3.55 -7.96
N SER A 11 -3.30 -3.18 -8.16
CA SER A 11 -4.03 -2.48 -7.13
C SER A 11 -4.17 -3.35 -5.91
N HIS A 12 -3.91 -2.78 -4.76
CA HIS A 12 -4.05 -3.47 -3.48
C HIS A 12 -4.91 -2.64 -2.55
N LEU A 13 -5.65 -3.34 -1.71
CA LEU A 13 -6.28 -2.69 -0.57
C LEU A 13 -5.27 -2.74 0.56
N VAL A 14 -4.77 -1.58 0.94
CA VAL A 14 -3.76 -1.50 2.00
C VAL A 14 -4.47 -1.11 3.29
N VAL A 15 -4.31 -1.95 4.31
CA VAL A 15 -4.93 -1.75 5.61
C VAL A 15 -3.89 -1.14 6.52
N LEU A 16 -4.24 0.00 7.13
CA LEU A 16 -3.29 0.80 7.88
C LEU A 16 -3.80 1.03 9.30
N TYR A 17 -2.86 0.99 10.23
CA TYR A 17 -3.14 1.37 11.60
C TYR A 17 -2.78 2.83 11.78
N ILE A 18 -3.74 3.64 12.22
CA ILE A 18 -3.54 5.09 12.32
C ILE A 18 -3.58 5.59 13.76
N GLY A 19 -3.44 4.68 14.71
CA GLY A 19 -3.40 5.06 16.13
C GLY A 19 -4.76 5.06 16.78
N SER A 20 -5.73 5.68 16.14
CA SER A 20 -7.10 5.73 16.67
C SER A 20 -7.99 4.66 16.05
N GLY A 21 -7.46 3.92 15.07
CA GLY A 21 -8.26 2.89 14.40
C GLY A 21 -7.57 2.39 13.16
N ILE A 22 -8.37 1.83 12.27
CA ILE A 22 -7.90 1.22 11.02
C ILE A 22 -8.44 2.05 9.86
N ALA A 23 -7.58 2.30 8.90
CA ALA A 23 -7.97 2.96 7.64
C ALA A 23 -7.53 2.08 6.48
N THR A 24 -8.16 2.27 5.33
CA THR A 24 -7.78 1.55 4.13
C THR A 24 -7.58 2.52 2.99
N ILE A 25 -6.62 2.20 2.12
CA ILE A 25 -6.42 2.94 0.88
C ILE A 25 -6.20 1.94 -0.24
N ARG A 26 -6.38 2.40 -1.46
CA ARG A 26 -6.06 1.62 -2.64
C ARG A 26 -4.75 2.14 -3.20
N TYR A 27 -3.78 1.27 -3.37
CA TYR A 27 -2.46 1.67 -3.81
C TYR A 27 -1.84 0.57 -4.66
N PRO A 28 -1.20 0.92 -5.77
CA PRO A 28 -0.55 -0.10 -6.61
C PRO A 28 0.76 -0.57 -5.98
N LEU A 29 0.90 -1.87 -5.89
CA LEU A 29 2.09 -2.50 -5.30
C LEU A 29 2.53 -3.66 -6.18
N TYR A 30 3.83 -3.93 -6.18
CA TYR A 30 4.34 -5.16 -6.77
C TYR A 30 3.90 -6.37 -5.94
N VAL A 31 4.00 -7.53 -6.53
CA VAL A 31 3.62 -8.78 -5.86
C VAL A 31 4.84 -9.69 -5.85
N PRO A 32 5.43 -9.92 -4.67
CA PRO A 32 5.13 -9.28 -3.38
C PRO A 32 5.70 -7.87 -3.32
N PRO A 33 5.14 -7.00 -2.51
CA PRO A 33 5.67 -5.65 -2.38
C PRO A 33 6.99 -5.63 -1.61
N THR A 34 7.82 -4.66 -1.95
CA THR A 34 9.07 -4.46 -1.22
C THR A 34 8.81 -3.54 -0.03
N SER A 35 9.79 -3.50 0.89
CA SER A 35 9.65 -2.61 2.04
C SER A 35 9.59 -1.15 1.60
N ASP A 36 10.33 -0.79 0.53
CA ASP A 36 10.27 0.57 0.03
C ASP A 36 8.89 0.93 -0.47
N GLU A 37 8.22 -0.01 -1.14
CA GLU A 37 6.88 0.22 -1.64
C GLU A 37 5.88 0.36 -0.52
N ILE A 38 6.03 -0.42 0.53
CA ILE A 38 5.16 -0.31 1.69
C ILE A 38 5.33 1.06 2.33
N MET A 39 6.57 1.53 2.44
CA MET A 39 6.82 2.86 2.98
C MET A 39 6.21 3.95 2.12
N GLU A 40 6.30 3.80 0.80
CA GLU A 40 5.68 4.76 -0.11
C GLU A 40 4.17 4.81 0.08
N ALA A 41 3.56 3.64 0.23
CA ALA A 41 2.12 3.57 0.43
C ALA A 41 1.74 4.24 1.74
N GLN A 42 2.54 4.04 2.79
CA GLN A 42 2.29 4.69 4.07
C GLN A 42 2.39 6.21 3.96
N ASN A 43 3.40 6.70 3.25
CA ASN A 43 3.56 8.14 3.05
C ASN A 43 2.42 8.71 2.21
N PHE A 44 1.99 7.97 1.21
CA PHE A 44 0.85 8.38 0.40
C PHE A 44 -0.41 8.46 1.27
N ALA A 45 -0.61 7.46 2.12
CA ALA A 45 -1.77 7.45 3.00
C ALA A 45 -1.73 8.63 3.97
N LYS A 46 -0.55 8.96 4.48
CA LYS A 46 -0.43 10.08 5.38
C LYS A 46 -0.94 11.37 4.73
N LYS A 47 -0.59 11.58 3.48
CA LYS A 47 -1.04 12.77 2.75
C LYS A 47 -2.53 12.68 2.42
N GLU A 48 -2.95 11.53 1.93
CA GLU A 48 -4.32 11.35 1.47
C GLU A 48 -5.32 11.49 2.61
N LEU A 49 -4.95 10.99 3.78
CA LEU A 49 -5.82 11.02 4.94
C LEU A 49 -5.52 12.18 5.87
N ASN A 50 -4.56 13.03 5.49
CA ASN A 50 -4.19 14.23 6.25
C ASN A 50 -3.85 13.87 7.70
N LEU A 51 -2.97 12.90 7.86
CA LEU A 51 -2.61 12.41 9.19
C LEU A 51 -1.41 13.16 9.73
N ALA A 52 -1.36 13.31 11.05
CA ALA A 52 -0.24 13.95 11.72
C ALA A 52 1.00 13.08 11.69
N GLU A 53 0.81 11.75 11.73
CA GLU A 53 1.91 10.81 11.75
C GLU A 53 1.74 9.80 10.64
N THR A 54 2.85 9.20 10.22
CA THR A 54 2.81 8.20 9.19
C THR A 54 2.12 6.93 9.72
N PRO A 55 1.08 6.46 9.05
CA PRO A 55 0.41 5.23 9.49
C PRO A 55 1.27 4.01 9.22
N VAL A 56 0.92 2.89 9.82
CA VAL A 56 1.63 1.64 9.65
C VAL A 56 0.76 0.69 8.86
N ALA A 57 1.30 0.20 7.73
CA ALA A 57 0.59 -0.79 6.93
C ALA A 57 0.68 -2.13 7.64
N VAL A 58 -0.47 -2.71 7.94
CA VAL A 58 -0.53 -3.98 8.66
C VAL A 58 -0.99 -5.12 7.77
N ASN A 59 -1.52 -4.80 6.60
CA ASN A 59 -1.92 -5.83 5.65
C ASN A 59 -2.09 -5.17 4.28
N TRP A 60 -2.01 -5.97 3.23
CA TRP A 60 -2.27 -5.51 1.88
C TRP A 60 -2.81 -6.69 1.10
N LEU A 61 -3.92 -6.46 0.41
CA LEU A 61 -4.64 -7.51 -0.28
C LEU A 61 -4.71 -7.17 -1.76
N PRO A 62 -4.27 -8.07 -2.65
CA PRO A 62 -4.38 -7.79 -4.08
C PRO A 62 -5.85 -7.74 -4.49
N LEU A 63 -6.15 -6.79 -5.34
CA LEU A 63 -7.50 -6.61 -5.84
C LEU A 63 -7.59 -7.20 -7.24
N ALA A 64 -8.77 -7.69 -7.58
CA ALA A 64 -9.02 -8.22 -8.91
C ALA A 64 -9.36 -7.05 -9.83
N ASP A 65 -8.42 -6.75 -10.71
CA ASP A 65 -8.62 -5.65 -11.66
C ASP A 65 -8.91 -6.15 -13.04
#